data_a41b36fe5e4931fd931603545538eb05
#
_entry.id   a41b36fe5e4931fd931603545538eb05
#
_cell.length_a   1.000
_cell.length_b   1.000
_cell.length_c   1.000
_cell.angle_alpha   90.00
_cell.angle_beta   90.00
_cell.angle_gamma   90.00
#
_symmetry.space_group_name_H-M   'P 1'
#
loop_
_entity.id
_entity.type
_entity.pdbx_description
1 polymer ?
#
loop_
_entity_poly.entity_id
_entity_poly.type
_entity_poly.pdbx_seq_one_letter_code
_entity_poly.pdbx_strand_id
1 'polypeptide(L)'
;MKSKYFSEFLGTAFLFCTVVGSGIMGQNLSSNDSLTLLANTLATVFALYFLITIFGDHSSHFNPVVSMVMLVRKEISTQVCTVFIILQISGAILGVMLANYIFELDPVYFSEKPRSGTHLFVSEILATFGLLMVILLSSKEKVAVTVAAYIGAAYWFTSSTSFANPAGTIGRSFSN
;
A
#
# COMPACT_ATOMS: atom_id res chain seq x y z
N MET A 1 -5.30 -17.42 -15.71
CA MET A 1 -5.58 -16.01 -16.14
C MET A 1 -6.41 -15.20 -15.14
N LYS A 2 -7.49 -15.76 -14.56
CA LYS A 2 -8.33 -15.05 -13.57
C LYS A 2 -7.64 -14.80 -12.22
N SER A 3 -6.69 -15.65 -11.82
CA SER A 3 -5.99 -15.55 -10.52
C SER A 3 -5.20 -14.26 -10.32
N LYS A 4 -4.48 -13.74 -11.33
CA LYS A 4 -3.70 -12.51 -11.21
C LYS A 4 -4.56 -11.27 -10.95
N TYR A 5 -5.73 -11.18 -11.57
CA TYR A 5 -6.66 -10.07 -11.35
C TYR A 5 -7.29 -10.14 -9.96
N PHE A 6 -7.65 -11.34 -9.52
CA PHE A 6 -8.14 -11.58 -8.18
C PHE A 6 -7.07 -11.24 -7.12
N SER A 7 -5.82 -11.63 -7.36
CA SER A 7 -4.70 -11.32 -6.47
C SER A 7 -4.49 -9.80 -6.31
N GLU A 8 -4.52 -9.04 -7.41
CA GLU A 8 -4.34 -7.59 -7.36
C GLU A 8 -5.46 -6.90 -6.58
N PHE A 9 -6.72 -7.28 -6.82
CA PHE A 9 -7.86 -6.71 -6.09
C PHE A 9 -7.84 -7.08 -4.61
N LEU A 10 -7.78 -8.38 -4.31
CA LEU A 10 -7.87 -8.89 -2.95
C LEU A 10 -6.63 -8.50 -2.12
N GLY A 11 -5.44 -8.64 -2.70
CA GLY A 11 -4.19 -8.26 -2.04
C GLY A 11 -4.14 -6.78 -1.70
N THR A 12 -4.58 -5.91 -2.63
CA THR A 12 -4.67 -4.48 -2.36
C THR A 12 -5.73 -4.17 -1.30
N ALA A 13 -6.89 -4.83 -1.33
CA ALA A 13 -7.93 -4.64 -0.33
C ALA A 13 -7.43 -5.03 1.08
N PHE A 14 -6.80 -6.19 1.23
CA PHE A 14 -6.22 -6.61 2.51
C PHE A 14 -5.09 -5.67 2.97
N LEU A 15 -4.22 -5.25 2.05
CA LEU A 15 -3.14 -4.32 2.39
C LEU A 15 -3.70 -3.02 2.99
N PHE A 16 -4.67 -2.37 2.33
CA PHE A 16 -5.20 -1.10 2.83
C PHE A 16 -6.17 -1.25 4.00
N CYS A 17 -6.85 -2.37 4.12
CA CYS A 17 -7.57 -2.72 5.36
C CYS A 17 -6.59 -2.82 6.54
N THR A 18 -5.43 -3.46 6.34
CA THR A 18 -4.40 -3.56 7.38
C THR A 18 -3.80 -2.20 7.73
N VAL A 19 -3.42 -1.41 6.72
CA VAL A 19 -2.80 -0.09 6.92
C VAL A 19 -3.74 0.85 7.70
N VAL A 20 -5.00 0.92 7.32
CA VAL A 20 -5.96 1.79 7.99
C VAL A 20 -6.39 1.21 9.33
N GLY A 21 -6.75 -0.06 9.39
CA GLY A 21 -7.20 -0.71 10.61
C GLY A 21 -6.16 -0.71 11.73
N SER A 22 -4.88 -0.95 11.40
CA SER A 22 -3.81 -0.88 12.41
C SER A 22 -3.54 0.56 12.89
N GLY A 23 -3.75 1.56 12.03
CA GLY A 23 -3.71 2.97 12.43
C GLY A 23 -4.83 3.31 13.42
N ILE A 24 -6.07 2.94 13.11
CA ILE A 24 -7.23 3.14 14.00
C ILE A 24 -7.02 2.41 15.33
N MET A 25 -6.60 1.14 15.30
CA MET A 25 -6.31 0.38 16.52
C MET A 25 -5.23 1.05 17.37
N GLY A 26 -4.15 1.53 16.75
CA GLY A 26 -3.09 2.24 17.47
C GLY A 26 -3.60 3.51 18.16
N GLN A 27 -4.43 4.28 17.49
CA GLN A 27 -5.05 5.48 18.06
C GLN A 27 -6.05 5.15 19.19
N ASN A 28 -6.81 4.08 19.06
CA ASN A 28 -7.74 3.63 20.10
C ASN A 28 -7.04 3.15 21.37
N LEU A 29 -5.84 2.58 21.23
CA LEU A 29 -5.09 2.01 22.36
C LEU A 29 -4.10 2.99 23.01
N SER A 30 -3.69 4.05 22.30
CA SER A 30 -2.65 4.96 22.79
C SER A 30 -2.82 6.35 22.19
N SER A 31 -2.60 7.37 23.02
CA SER A 31 -2.46 8.76 22.57
C SER A 31 -1.02 9.09 22.09
N ASN A 32 -0.12 8.12 22.09
CA ASN A 32 1.25 8.30 21.65
C ASN A 32 1.37 8.00 20.15
N ASP A 33 1.52 9.06 19.34
CA ASP A 33 1.64 8.94 17.87
C ASP A 33 2.81 8.07 17.41
N SER A 34 3.93 8.09 18.15
CA SER A 34 5.10 7.25 17.81
C SER A 34 4.79 5.76 18.00
N LEU A 35 4.06 5.41 19.05
CA LEU A 35 3.63 4.02 19.28
C LEU A 35 2.60 3.58 18.24
N THR A 36 1.66 4.45 17.90
CA THR A 36 0.69 4.21 16.82
C THR A 36 1.40 4.00 15.49
N LEU A 37 2.37 4.84 15.15
CA LEU A 37 3.16 4.70 13.92
C LEU A 37 3.97 3.41 13.92
N LEU A 38 4.58 3.02 15.05
CA LEU A 38 5.33 1.78 15.16
C LEU A 38 4.44 0.54 14.95
N ALA A 39 3.28 0.51 15.60
CA ALA A 39 2.32 -0.58 15.44
C ALA A 39 1.81 -0.67 13.99
N ASN A 40 1.47 0.47 13.38
CA ASN A 40 1.04 0.55 11.98
C ASN A 40 2.17 0.08 11.03
N THR A 41 3.42 0.48 11.29
CA THR A 41 4.59 0.04 10.53
C THR A 41 4.72 -1.49 10.58
N LEU A 42 4.69 -2.09 11.77
CA LEU A 42 4.84 -3.54 11.93
C LEU A 42 3.69 -4.30 11.24
N ALA A 43 2.45 -3.86 11.41
CA ALA A 43 1.30 -4.46 10.74
C ALA A 43 1.44 -4.40 9.21
N THR A 44 1.88 -3.27 8.67
CA THR A 44 2.10 -3.09 7.21
C THR A 44 3.25 -3.96 6.69
N VAL A 45 4.36 -4.03 7.43
CA VAL A 45 5.50 -4.91 7.09
C VAL A 45 5.06 -6.37 6.99
N PHE A 46 4.36 -6.87 8.00
CA PHE A 46 3.87 -8.24 7.98
C PHE A 46 2.82 -8.47 6.89
N ALA A 47 1.91 -7.52 6.65
CA ALA A 47 0.93 -7.62 5.58
C ALA A 47 1.62 -7.69 4.19
N LEU A 48 2.54 -6.80 3.90
CA LEU A 48 3.31 -6.84 2.65
C LEU A 48 4.05 -8.16 2.50
N TYR A 49 4.73 -8.62 3.54
CA TYR A 49 5.48 -9.87 3.50
C TYR A 49 4.59 -11.05 3.15
N PHE A 50 3.49 -11.29 3.88
CA PHE A 50 2.64 -12.44 3.60
C PHE A 50 1.87 -12.30 2.27
N LEU A 51 1.36 -11.10 1.94
CA LEU A 51 0.61 -10.89 0.69
C LEU A 51 1.48 -11.09 -0.55
N ILE A 52 2.70 -10.54 -0.55
CA ILE A 52 3.63 -10.76 -1.67
C ILE A 52 4.03 -12.24 -1.75
N THR A 53 4.21 -12.90 -0.59
CA THR A 53 4.56 -14.32 -0.55
C THR A 53 3.44 -15.21 -1.13
N ILE A 54 2.19 -15.01 -0.70
CA ILE A 54 1.08 -15.89 -1.14
C ILE A 54 0.58 -15.59 -2.55
N PHE A 55 0.67 -14.34 -3.00
CA PHE A 55 0.21 -13.93 -4.32
C PHE A 55 1.31 -13.83 -5.38
N GLY A 56 2.58 -13.90 -4.98
CA GLY A 56 3.72 -13.64 -5.86
C GLY A 56 3.77 -14.51 -7.12
N ASP A 57 3.27 -15.75 -7.08
CA ASP A 57 3.19 -16.61 -8.24
C ASP A 57 2.09 -16.21 -9.25
N HIS A 58 1.16 -15.36 -8.86
CA HIS A 58 0.10 -14.88 -9.72
C HIS A 58 0.30 -13.43 -10.12
N SER A 59 0.26 -12.52 -9.18
CA SER A 59 0.62 -11.10 -9.25
C SER A 59 0.54 -10.48 -7.87
N SER A 60 1.52 -9.65 -7.53
CA SER A 60 1.60 -8.95 -6.25
C SER A 60 2.14 -7.52 -6.41
N HIS A 61 1.68 -6.81 -7.43
CA HIS A 61 2.05 -5.40 -7.61
C HIS A 61 1.39 -4.52 -6.55
N PHE A 62 0.08 -4.68 -6.32
CA PHE A 62 -0.75 -3.93 -5.35
C PHE A 62 -0.57 -2.40 -5.45
N ASN A 63 -0.02 -1.91 -6.55
CA ASN A 63 0.43 -0.55 -6.72
C ASN A 63 0.42 -0.12 -8.20
N PRO A 64 -0.30 0.94 -8.57
CA PRO A 64 -0.33 1.45 -9.93
C PRO A 64 1.04 1.79 -10.51
N VAL A 65 1.95 2.39 -9.72
CA VAL A 65 3.29 2.76 -10.19
C VAL A 65 4.12 1.51 -10.51
N VAL A 66 4.04 0.47 -9.67
CA VAL A 66 4.69 -0.82 -9.95
C VAL A 66 4.15 -1.39 -11.25
N SER A 67 2.83 -1.40 -11.45
CA SER A 67 2.23 -1.91 -12.69
C SER A 67 2.66 -1.11 -13.92
N MET A 68 2.76 0.22 -13.82
CA MET A 68 3.26 1.07 -14.91
C MET A 68 4.74 0.78 -15.23
N VAL A 69 5.58 0.58 -14.23
CA VAL A 69 7.00 0.23 -14.46
C VAL A 69 7.12 -1.13 -15.14
N MET A 70 6.34 -2.13 -14.73
CA MET A 70 6.32 -3.44 -15.40
C MET A 70 5.79 -3.37 -16.85
N LEU A 71 4.86 -2.44 -17.13
CA LEU A 71 4.44 -2.14 -18.50
C LEU A 71 5.60 -1.54 -19.34
N VAL A 72 6.31 -0.54 -18.81
CA VAL A 72 7.46 0.08 -19.50
C VAL A 72 8.56 -0.98 -19.77
N ARG A 73 8.76 -1.89 -18.84
CA ARG A 73 9.68 -3.04 -18.99
C ARG A 73 9.16 -4.14 -19.94
N LYS A 74 7.94 -4.00 -20.46
CA LYS A 74 7.28 -4.97 -21.35
C LYS A 74 7.00 -6.34 -20.67
N GLU A 75 6.93 -6.38 -19.36
CA GLU A 75 6.61 -7.59 -18.59
C GLU A 75 5.11 -7.86 -18.53
N ILE A 76 4.29 -6.80 -18.68
CA ILE A 76 2.83 -6.89 -18.83
C ILE A 76 2.36 -6.06 -20.03
N SER A 77 1.20 -6.40 -20.58
CA SER A 77 0.56 -5.60 -21.64
C SER A 77 -0.18 -4.38 -21.09
N THR A 78 -0.43 -3.39 -21.97
CA THR A 78 -1.22 -2.20 -21.61
C THR A 78 -2.60 -2.57 -21.05
N GLN A 79 -3.27 -3.54 -21.66
CA GLN A 79 -4.57 -4.02 -21.17
C GLN A 79 -4.47 -4.59 -19.74
N VAL A 80 -3.45 -5.38 -19.45
CA VAL A 80 -3.24 -5.94 -18.11
C VAL A 80 -2.95 -4.83 -17.10
N CYS A 81 -2.08 -3.88 -17.45
CA CYS A 81 -1.74 -2.74 -16.59
C CYS A 81 -2.98 -1.91 -16.25
N THR A 82 -3.81 -1.56 -17.25
CA THR A 82 -5.04 -0.79 -17.02
C THR A 82 -6.00 -1.51 -16.08
N VAL A 83 -6.23 -2.81 -16.28
CA VAL A 83 -7.09 -3.60 -15.41
C VAL A 83 -6.51 -3.69 -14.00
N PHE A 84 -5.20 -3.88 -13.85
CA PHE A 84 -4.53 -3.89 -12.54
C PHE A 84 -4.76 -2.57 -11.80
N ILE A 85 -4.54 -1.43 -12.45
CA ILE A 85 -4.73 -0.11 -11.83
C ILE A 85 -6.17 0.06 -11.32
N ILE A 86 -7.17 -0.33 -12.13
CA ILE A 86 -8.58 -0.27 -11.73
C ILE A 86 -8.84 -1.16 -10.50
N LEU A 87 -8.34 -2.39 -10.52
CA LEU A 87 -8.52 -3.35 -9.43
C LEU A 87 -7.77 -2.93 -8.15
N GLN A 88 -6.58 -2.36 -8.28
CA GLN A 88 -5.81 -1.83 -7.17
C GLN A 88 -6.53 -0.64 -6.51
N ILE A 89 -7.04 0.32 -7.29
CA ILE A 89 -7.78 1.47 -6.75
C ILE A 89 -9.07 1.01 -6.08
N SER A 90 -9.87 0.18 -6.74
CA SER A 90 -11.12 -0.34 -6.15
C SER A 90 -10.87 -1.21 -4.92
N GLY A 91 -9.81 -2.03 -4.94
CA GLY A 91 -9.38 -2.81 -3.79
C GLY A 91 -8.95 -1.92 -2.61
N ALA A 92 -8.17 -0.86 -2.86
CA ALA A 92 -7.76 0.07 -1.82
C ALA A 92 -8.96 0.78 -1.17
N ILE A 93 -9.90 1.28 -1.97
CA ILE A 93 -11.13 1.92 -1.47
C ILE A 93 -11.93 0.93 -0.62
N LEU A 94 -12.17 -0.28 -1.13
CA LEU A 94 -12.91 -1.30 -0.38
C LEU A 94 -12.19 -1.68 0.92
N GLY A 95 -10.88 -1.85 0.89
CA GLY A 95 -10.08 -2.17 2.08
C GLY A 95 -10.17 -1.10 3.17
N VAL A 96 -10.11 0.18 2.77
CA VAL A 96 -10.27 1.32 3.69
C VAL A 96 -11.68 1.36 4.26
N MET A 97 -12.72 1.24 3.42
CA MET A 97 -14.12 1.20 3.87
C MET A 97 -14.39 0.05 4.83
N LEU A 98 -13.80 -1.12 4.56
CA LEU A 98 -13.90 -2.28 5.44
C LEU A 98 -13.19 -2.02 6.79
N ALA A 99 -12.01 -1.40 6.78
CA ALA A 99 -11.32 -1.01 8.00
C ALA A 99 -12.17 -0.06 8.84
N ASN A 100 -12.73 1.00 8.24
CA ASN A 100 -13.62 1.91 8.95
C ASN A 100 -14.82 1.15 9.56
N TYR A 101 -15.49 0.30 8.78
CA TYR A 101 -16.66 -0.46 9.21
C TYR A 101 -16.40 -1.38 10.40
N ILE A 102 -15.29 -2.14 10.38
CA ILE A 102 -14.97 -3.08 11.49
C ILE A 102 -14.56 -2.36 12.78
N PHE A 103 -14.22 -1.09 12.68
CA PHE A 103 -13.96 -0.23 13.86
C PHE A 103 -15.13 0.69 14.21
N GLU A 104 -16.34 0.37 13.73
CA GLU A 104 -17.58 1.11 14.02
C GLU A 104 -17.52 2.59 13.59
N LEU A 105 -16.70 2.92 12.59
CA LEU A 105 -16.65 4.22 11.94
C LEU A 105 -17.55 4.22 10.69
N ASP A 106 -17.91 5.41 10.21
CA ASP A 106 -18.62 5.54 8.94
C ASP A 106 -17.75 4.96 7.81
N PRO A 107 -18.23 3.94 7.06
CA PRO A 107 -17.45 3.34 5.98
C PRO A 107 -16.96 4.35 4.93
N VAL A 108 -17.73 5.41 4.68
CA VAL A 108 -17.38 6.50 3.76
C VAL A 108 -17.13 7.76 4.57
N TYR A 109 -15.91 7.92 5.02
CA TYR A 109 -15.47 9.09 5.77
C TYR A 109 -14.40 9.84 4.97
N PHE A 110 -14.73 11.02 4.45
CA PHE A 110 -13.75 11.82 3.71
C PHE A 110 -12.70 12.41 4.64
N SER A 111 -11.43 12.17 4.30
CA SER A 111 -10.30 12.65 5.09
C SER A 111 -10.26 14.18 5.14
N GLU A 112 -10.20 14.72 6.33
CA GLU A 112 -10.01 16.16 6.60
C GLU A 112 -8.53 16.51 6.81
N LYS A 113 -7.65 15.50 6.90
CA LYS A 113 -6.22 15.69 7.17
C LYS A 113 -5.51 16.25 5.95
N PRO A 114 -4.98 17.49 6.00
CA PRO A 114 -4.27 18.07 4.87
C PRO A 114 -2.98 17.29 4.60
N ARG A 115 -2.81 16.84 3.36
CA ARG A 115 -1.63 16.09 2.89
C ARG A 115 -1.06 16.74 1.63
N SER A 116 -0.61 18.00 1.77
CA SER A 116 -0.07 18.79 0.67
C SER A 116 1.21 19.49 1.08
N GLY A 117 2.06 19.80 0.10
CA GLY A 117 3.30 20.50 0.31
C GLY A 117 4.46 19.91 -0.50
N THR A 118 5.39 20.76 -0.92
CA THR A 118 6.54 20.35 -1.74
C THR A 118 7.40 19.28 -1.04
N HIS A 119 7.56 19.38 0.28
CA HIS A 119 8.32 18.40 1.05
C HIS A 119 7.67 17.01 1.05
N LEU A 120 6.34 16.93 1.13
CA LEU A 120 5.61 15.66 1.03
C LEU A 120 5.71 15.07 -0.39
N PHE A 121 5.64 15.92 -1.42
CA PHE A 121 5.80 15.47 -2.80
C PHE A 121 7.20 14.89 -3.05
N VAL A 122 8.25 15.59 -2.61
CA VAL A 122 9.64 15.08 -2.70
C VAL A 122 9.81 13.78 -1.90
N SER A 123 9.20 13.72 -0.73
CA SER A 123 9.19 12.52 0.12
C SER A 123 8.57 11.30 -0.58
N GLU A 124 7.43 11.49 -1.25
CA GLU A 124 6.78 10.43 -2.03
C GLU A 124 7.58 10.00 -3.27
N ILE A 125 8.28 10.94 -3.93
CA ILE A 125 9.20 10.58 -5.02
C ILE A 125 10.33 9.68 -4.48
N LEU A 126 10.95 10.07 -3.36
CA LEU A 126 12.03 9.30 -2.74
C LEU A 126 11.54 7.91 -2.30
N ALA A 127 10.38 7.86 -1.64
CA ALA A 127 9.78 6.60 -1.19
C ALA A 127 9.46 5.65 -2.34
N THR A 128 8.85 6.18 -3.41
CA THR A 128 8.48 5.39 -4.60
C THR A 128 9.70 4.95 -5.38
N PHE A 129 10.70 5.83 -5.55
CA PHE A 129 11.97 5.48 -6.21
C PHE A 129 12.67 4.32 -5.48
N GLY A 130 12.81 4.41 -4.17
CA GLY A 130 13.44 3.35 -3.40
C GLY A 130 12.64 2.04 -3.41
N LEU A 131 11.30 2.11 -3.39
CA LEU A 131 10.46 0.92 -3.55
C LEU A 131 10.72 0.23 -4.89
N LEU A 132 10.72 0.99 -5.99
CA LEU A 132 10.99 0.45 -7.32
C LEU A 132 12.41 -0.11 -7.42
N MET A 133 13.40 0.56 -6.86
CA MET A 133 14.78 0.08 -6.80
C MET A 133 14.86 -1.28 -6.09
N VAL A 134 14.21 -1.41 -4.94
CA VAL A 134 14.17 -2.67 -4.18
C VAL A 134 13.50 -3.78 -4.98
N ILE A 135 12.37 -3.50 -5.62
CA ILE A 135 11.66 -4.50 -6.45
C ILE A 135 12.54 -4.96 -7.61
N LEU A 136 13.18 -4.03 -8.32
CA LEU A 136 13.94 -4.31 -9.52
C LEU A 136 15.29 -4.99 -9.26
N LEU A 137 15.88 -4.80 -8.10
CA LEU A 137 17.18 -5.36 -7.72
C LEU A 137 17.07 -6.60 -6.84
N SER A 138 15.89 -6.92 -6.31
CA SER A 138 15.69 -8.14 -5.52
C SER A 138 15.50 -9.37 -6.39
N SER A 139 16.01 -10.52 -5.93
CA SER A 139 15.62 -11.80 -6.54
C SER A 139 14.15 -12.14 -6.18
N LYS A 140 13.55 -13.03 -6.99
CA LYS A 140 12.15 -13.44 -6.80
C LYS A 140 11.90 -14.01 -5.40
N GLU A 141 12.87 -14.74 -4.84
CA GLU A 141 12.77 -15.37 -3.53
C GLU A 141 12.85 -14.36 -2.36
N LYS A 142 13.47 -13.19 -2.61
CA LYS A 142 13.72 -12.18 -1.58
C LYS A 142 12.80 -10.96 -1.67
N VAL A 143 12.12 -10.75 -2.80
CA VAL A 143 11.32 -9.53 -3.03
C VAL A 143 10.31 -9.28 -1.93
N ALA A 144 9.66 -10.30 -1.40
CA ALA A 144 8.67 -10.16 -0.33
C ALA A 144 9.29 -9.55 0.94
N VAL A 145 10.40 -10.09 1.40
CA VAL A 145 11.06 -9.60 2.63
C VAL A 145 11.74 -8.25 2.40
N THR A 146 12.36 -8.02 1.23
CA THR A 146 13.06 -6.75 0.95
C THR A 146 12.09 -5.59 0.76
N VAL A 147 10.96 -5.79 0.08
CA VAL A 147 9.90 -4.79 -0.06
C VAL A 147 9.29 -4.47 1.30
N ALA A 148 8.94 -5.48 2.08
CA ALA A 148 8.39 -5.30 3.42
C ALA A 148 9.37 -4.52 4.34
N ALA A 149 10.64 -4.89 4.35
CA ALA A 149 11.68 -4.21 5.12
C ALA A 149 11.89 -2.77 4.67
N TYR A 150 11.92 -2.52 3.34
CA TYR A 150 12.05 -1.17 2.80
C TYR A 150 10.88 -0.28 3.22
N ILE A 151 9.64 -0.74 3.07
CA ILE A 151 8.46 0.03 3.47
C ILE A 151 8.47 0.30 4.98
N GLY A 152 8.87 -0.69 5.79
CA GLY A 152 9.04 -0.50 7.22
C GLY A 152 10.03 0.61 7.57
N ALA A 153 11.18 0.65 6.91
CA ALA A 153 12.14 1.75 7.05
C ALA A 153 11.57 3.08 6.56
N ALA A 154 10.89 3.07 5.39
CA ALA A 154 10.38 4.28 4.74
C ALA A 154 9.27 4.98 5.55
N TYR A 155 8.50 4.27 6.34
CA TYR A 155 7.56 4.85 7.30
C TYR A 155 8.23 5.85 8.26
N TRP A 156 9.52 5.66 8.54
CA TRP A 156 10.27 6.44 9.55
C TRP A 156 11.23 7.47 8.96
N PHE A 157 11.78 7.24 7.77
CA PHE A 157 12.69 8.21 7.19
C PHE A 157 12.03 9.17 6.19
N THR A 158 10.74 8.97 5.86
CA THR A 158 10.02 9.85 4.95
C THR A 158 8.96 10.65 5.71
N SER A 159 8.84 11.95 5.40
CA SER A 159 7.87 12.84 6.06
C SER A 159 6.41 12.53 5.69
N SER A 160 6.19 11.78 4.62
CA SER A 160 4.88 11.34 4.14
C SER A 160 4.42 10.01 4.76
N THR A 161 5.26 9.36 5.55
CA THR A 161 5.09 7.96 6.00
C THR A 161 5.02 6.96 4.85
N SER A 162 5.63 7.30 3.69
CA SER A 162 5.80 6.42 2.54
C SER A 162 4.51 5.78 2.04
N PHE A 163 3.58 6.58 1.51
CA PHE A 163 2.45 5.99 0.77
C PHE A 163 2.97 5.21 -0.43
N ALA A 164 3.90 5.83 -1.20
CA ALA A 164 4.58 5.22 -2.35
C ALA A 164 3.61 4.45 -3.28
N ASN A 165 2.32 4.77 -3.24
CA ASN A 165 1.26 3.99 -3.88
C ASN A 165 0.04 4.88 -4.18
N PRO A 166 -0.22 5.25 -5.45
CA PRO A 166 -1.37 6.06 -5.82
C PRO A 166 -2.73 5.45 -5.45
N ALA A 167 -2.88 4.13 -5.50
CA ALA A 167 -4.11 3.47 -5.06
C ALA A 167 -4.35 3.70 -3.57
N GLY A 168 -3.28 3.67 -2.77
CA GLY A 168 -3.33 4.00 -1.36
C GLY A 168 -3.69 5.45 -1.09
N THR A 169 -3.12 6.37 -1.86
CA THR A 169 -3.46 7.81 -1.76
C THR A 169 -4.94 8.04 -2.02
N ILE A 170 -5.50 7.41 -3.05
CA ILE A 170 -6.94 7.50 -3.37
C ILE A 170 -7.77 6.81 -2.26
N GLY A 171 -7.41 5.59 -1.86
CA GLY A 171 -8.13 4.87 -0.80
C GLY A 171 -8.15 5.64 0.53
N ARG A 172 -7.00 6.23 0.92
CA ARG A 172 -6.88 7.04 2.14
C ARG A 172 -7.64 8.36 2.10
N SER A 173 -8.21 8.77 0.95
CA SER A 173 -9.17 9.88 0.91
C SER A 173 -10.48 9.56 1.63
N PHE A 174 -10.73 8.29 1.92
CA PHE A 174 -11.92 7.80 2.62
C PHE A 174 -11.65 7.43 4.09
N SER A 175 -10.54 7.89 4.69
CA SER A 175 -10.22 7.71 6.12
C SER A 175 -9.21 8.76 6.60
N ASN A 176 -9.30 9.19 7.85
CA ASN A 176 -8.33 10.10 8.48
C ASN A 176 -7.02 9.43 8.88
#